data_938852f07d8492520a80b0055ec394a8
#
_entry.id   938852f07d8492520a80b0055ec394a8
#
_cell.length_a   1.000
_cell.length_b   1.000
_cell.length_c   1.000
_cell.angle_alpha   90.00
_cell.angle_beta   90.00
_cell.angle_gamma   90.00
#
_symmetry.space_group_name_H-M   'P 1'
#
loop_
_entity.id
_entity.type
_entity.pdbx_description
1 polymer ?
#
loop_
_entity_poly.entity_id
_entity_poly.type
_entity_poly.pdbx_seq_one_letter_code
_entity_poly.pdbx_strand_id
1 'polypeptide(L)'
;GYDTFWAAEHHFQREGYECIPNLLLLFVHLAHLTKNLKFGCGFNVNPMWHPLRLAEDFAMADHLTKGRVVFGIGRGYHSREVETFGNPSTAIDNDANRELFEEQTEVLFKAFNERSFSHHGEHYNIPPEVPYRGYDLKEITLVPRPRTLPVECWQPVVSASQRAMDFMVKYGIKGIIGGGAASGGTTDRVM
;
A
#
# COMPACT_ATOMS: atom_id res chain seq x y z
N GLY A 1 -0.25 4.45 27.69
CA GLY A 1 -0.80 3.64 26.63
C GLY A 1 0.03 3.73 25.37
N TYR A 2 -0.26 2.89 24.41
CA TYR A 2 0.38 2.96 23.08
C TYR A 2 -0.40 3.92 22.18
N ASP A 3 0.28 4.64 21.29
CA ASP A 3 -0.34 5.57 20.36
C ASP A 3 -0.77 4.88 19.07
N THR A 4 0.09 3.97 18.55
CA THR A 4 -0.16 3.26 17.29
C THR A 4 0.26 1.80 17.41
N PHE A 5 -0.61 0.91 16.95
CA PHE A 5 -0.32 -0.50 16.72
C PHE A 5 0.03 -0.72 15.25
N TRP A 6 1.17 -1.33 14.98
CA TRP A 6 1.63 -1.67 13.63
C TRP A 6 1.56 -3.17 13.42
N ALA A 7 1.06 -3.59 12.27
CA ALA A 7 1.05 -4.99 11.85
C ALA A 7 1.47 -5.12 10.39
N ALA A 8 2.00 -6.28 10.02
CA ALA A 8 2.47 -6.59 8.68
C ALA A 8 1.49 -7.52 7.95
N GLU A 9 1.38 -7.33 6.62
CA GLU A 9 0.66 -8.25 5.75
C GLU A 9 1.55 -9.43 5.39
N HIS A 10 1.05 -10.65 5.66
CA HIS A 10 1.71 -11.90 5.31
C HIS A 10 0.69 -12.97 4.90
N HIS A 11 1.10 -13.86 4.00
CA HIS A 11 0.26 -14.89 3.41
C HIS A 11 0.93 -16.28 3.43
N PHE A 12 0.10 -17.34 3.50
CA PHE A 12 0.47 -18.73 3.21
C PHE A 12 1.63 -19.32 4.04
N GLN A 13 1.91 -18.78 5.21
CA GLN A 13 3.02 -19.23 6.05
C GLN A 13 2.52 -20.19 7.13
N ARG A 14 3.24 -21.29 7.35
CA ARG A 14 2.97 -22.28 8.39
C ARG A 14 3.92 -22.18 9.57
N GLU A 15 5.02 -21.47 9.41
CA GLU A 15 6.22 -21.56 10.26
C GLU A 15 6.22 -20.55 11.41
N GLY A 16 5.04 -20.16 11.89
CA GLY A 16 4.91 -19.30 13.07
C GLY A 16 5.07 -17.80 12.82
N TYR A 17 5.06 -17.37 11.59
CA TYR A 17 4.87 -15.96 11.24
C TYR A 17 3.41 -15.57 11.41
N GLU A 18 3.20 -14.33 11.76
CA GLU A 18 1.88 -13.72 11.82
C GLU A 18 1.31 -13.63 10.40
N CYS A 19 0.35 -14.49 10.08
CA CYS A 19 -0.36 -14.42 8.82
C CYS A 19 -1.59 -13.54 8.98
N ILE A 20 -1.46 -12.27 8.64
CA ILE A 20 -2.57 -11.32 8.55
C ILE A 20 -2.74 -10.95 7.07
N PRO A 21 -3.64 -11.61 6.35
CA PRO A 21 -3.76 -11.41 4.90
C PRO A 21 -4.45 -10.11 4.51
N ASN A 22 -5.10 -9.44 5.45
CA ASN A 22 -5.74 -8.14 5.22
C ASN A 22 -5.70 -7.30 6.50
N LEU A 23 -4.78 -6.33 6.52
CA LEU A 23 -4.61 -5.43 7.67
C LEU A 23 -5.81 -4.52 7.89
N LEU A 24 -6.42 -4.03 6.81
CA LEU A 24 -7.52 -3.07 6.88
C LEU A 24 -8.76 -3.69 7.53
N LEU A 25 -9.09 -4.94 7.21
CA LEU A 25 -10.19 -5.67 7.85
C LEU A 25 -9.92 -5.87 9.35
N LEU A 26 -8.70 -6.29 9.72
CA LEU A 26 -8.32 -6.44 11.12
C LEU A 26 -8.43 -5.11 11.86
N PHE A 27 -7.95 -4.02 11.29
CA PHE A 27 -7.94 -2.71 11.93
C PHE A 27 -9.34 -2.13 12.12
N VAL A 28 -10.26 -2.36 11.17
CA VAL A 28 -11.67 -2.00 11.35
C VAL A 28 -12.27 -2.75 12.56
N HIS A 29 -11.98 -4.04 12.72
CA HIS A 29 -12.43 -4.80 13.89
C HIS A 29 -11.83 -4.25 15.19
N LEU A 30 -10.51 -4.07 15.26
CA LEU A 30 -9.81 -3.58 16.46
C LEU A 30 -10.21 -2.15 16.83
N ALA A 31 -10.57 -1.35 15.84
CA ALA A 31 -11.02 0.01 16.07
C ALA A 31 -12.33 0.07 16.89
N HIS A 32 -13.19 -0.94 16.79
CA HIS A 32 -14.40 -1.05 17.62
C HIS A 32 -14.08 -1.39 19.08
N LEU A 33 -12.94 -2.03 19.33
CA LEU A 33 -12.49 -2.44 20.66
C LEU A 33 -11.67 -1.36 21.37
N THR A 34 -11.33 -0.27 20.68
CA THR A 34 -10.45 0.78 21.18
C THR A 34 -11.05 2.17 20.92
N LYS A 35 -10.59 3.18 21.68
CA LYS A 35 -11.09 4.56 21.53
C LYS A 35 -10.13 5.46 20.74
N ASN A 36 -8.83 5.42 21.07
CA ASN A 36 -7.84 6.39 20.57
C ASN A 36 -6.68 5.74 19.81
N LEU A 37 -6.51 4.42 19.92
CA LEU A 37 -5.40 3.71 19.30
C LEU A 37 -5.47 3.87 17.77
N LYS A 38 -4.36 4.24 17.15
CA LYS A 38 -4.17 4.22 15.71
C LYS A 38 -3.66 2.86 15.25
N PHE A 39 -3.84 2.57 13.99
CA PHE A 39 -3.49 1.30 13.36
C PHE A 39 -2.66 1.57 12.12
N GLY A 40 -1.39 1.16 12.14
CA GLY A 40 -0.46 1.36 11.05
C GLY A 40 -0.25 0.10 10.22
N CYS A 41 -0.45 0.23 8.92
CA CYS A 41 -0.07 -0.83 7.97
C CYS A 41 1.46 -0.85 7.85
N GLY A 42 2.08 -1.89 8.33
CA GLY A 42 3.52 -2.01 8.28
C GLY A 42 4.01 -3.31 7.62
N PHE A 43 3.65 -3.59 6.35
CA PHE A 43 3.00 -2.75 5.34
C PHE A 43 1.96 -3.53 4.54
N ASN A 44 1.08 -2.85 3.79
CA ASN A 44 0.37 -3.50 2.68
C ASN A 44 1.38 -3.80 1.58
N VAL A 45 1.34 -5.00 1.02
CA VAL A 45 2.28 -5.42 -0.04
C VAL A 45 1.65 -5.10 -1.39
N ASN A 46 1.90 -3.88 -1.90
CA ASN A 46 1.25 -3.36 -3.11
C ASN A 46 1.23 -4.34 -4.28
N PRO A 47 2.35 -5.02 -4.65
CA PRO A 47 2.33 -5.94 -5.78
C PRO A 47 1.31 -7.07 -5.69
N MET A 48 0.81 -7.40 -4.51
CA MET A 48 -0.23 -8.40 -4.32
C MET A 48 -1.67 -7.85 -4.40
N TRP A 49 -1.80 -6.53 -4.62
CA TRP A 49 -3.09 -5.84 -4.70
C TRP A 49 -3.33 -5.22 -6.07
N HIS A 50 -4.58 -5.16 -6.48
CA HIS A 50 -4.96 -4.19 -7.50
C HIS A 50 -5.02 -2.79 -6.84
N PRO A 51 -4.33 -1.75 -7.37
CA PRO A 51 -4.19 -0.46 -6.68
C PRO A 51 -5.55 0.22 -6.40
N LEU A 52 -6.52 0.09 -7.29
CA LEU A 52 -7.87 0.63 -7.04
C LEU A 52 -8.57 -0.07 -5.89
N ARG A 53 -8.42 -1.40 -5.76
CA ARG A 53 -9.02 -2.14 -4.65
C ARG A 53 -8.38 -1.75 -3.32
N LEU A 54 -7.07 -1.63 -3.30
CA LEU A 54 -6.37 -1.17 -2.09
C LEU A 54 -6.79 0.26 -1.72
N ALA A 55 -6.96 1.15 -2.70
CA ALA A 55 -7.42 2.51 -2.46
C ALA A 55 -8.84 2.56 -1.88
N GLU A 56 -9.77 1.77 -2.45
CA GLU A 56 -11.17 1.68 -1.96
C GLU A 56 -11.22 1.11 -0.55
N ASP A 57 -10.52 0.01 -0.30
CA ASP A 57 -10.51 -0.66 1.00
C ASP A 57 -9.88 0.23 2.09
N PHE A 58 -8.79 0.95 1.76
CA PHE A 58 -8.23 1.94 2.67
C PHE A 58 -9.21 3.08 2.96
N ALA A 59 -9.83 3.67 1.94
CA ALA A 59 -10.77 4.76 2.13
C ALA A 59 -11.97 4.31 3.01
N MET A 60 -12.49 3.12 2.78
CA MET A 60 -13.53 2.53 3.63
C MET A 60 -13.05 2.35 5.08
N ALA A 61 -11.85 1.77 5.27
CA ALA A 61 -11.29 1.58 6.60
C ALA A 61 -11.06 2.91 7.33
N ASP A 62 -10.59 3.94 6.63
CA ASP A 62 -10.39 5.29 7.18
C ASP A 62 -11.71 5.90 7.68
N HIS A 63 -12.79 5.76 6.93
CA HIS A 63 -14.13 6.18 7.39
C HIS A 63 -14.61 5.37 8.60
N LEU A 64 -14.56 4.04 8.53
CA LEU A 64 -15.06 3.15 9.58
C LEU A 64 -14.30 3.29 10.89
N THR A 65 -13.00 3.57 10.81
CA THR A 65 -12.15 3.79 11.99
C THR A 65 -12.10 5.26 12.44
N LYS A 66 -12.80 6.15 11.74
CA LYS A 66 -12.82 7.59 12.01
C LYS A 66 -11.44 8.26 11.92
N GLY A 67 -10.65 7.88 10.91
CA GLY A 67 -9.34 8.48 10.67
C GLY A 67 -8.20 7.88 11.50
N ARG A 68 -8.36 6.64 12.02
CA ARG A 68 -7.35 6.00 12.86
C ARG A 68 -6.44 5.00 12.14
N VAL A 69 -6.60 4.83 10.84
CA VAL A 69 -5.69 4.00 10.04
C VAL A 69 -4.59 4.87 9.44
N VAL A 70 -3.35 4.43 9.61
CA VAL A 70 -2.16 4.99 8.96
C VAL A 70 -1.80 4.10 7.79
N PHE A 71 -1.77 4.66 6.59
CA PHE A 71 -1.48 3.91 5.38
C PHE A 71 0.00 3.57 5.28
N GLY A 72 0.31 2.36 4.90
CA GLY A 72 1.69 1.95 4.68
C GLY A 72 1.78 0.97 3.53
N ILE A 73 2.82 1.11 2.72
CA ILE A 73 3.06 0.38 1.48
C ILE A 73 4.42 -0.28 1.47
N GLY A 74 4.49 -1.46 0.89
CA GLY A 74 5.73 -2.22 0.72
C GLY A 74 5.76 -2.95 -0.61
N ARG A 75 6.99 -3.30 -1.06
CA ARG A 75 7.18 -4.03 -2.31
C ARG A 75 7.00 -5.54 -2.19
N GLY A 76 7.03 -6.05 -0.94
CA GLY A 76 7.11 -7.48 -0.69
C GLY A 76 8.52 -8.05 -0.99
N TYR A 77 8.91 -9.04 -0.21
CA TYR A 77 10.21 -9.71 -0.38
C TYR A 77 10.10 -11.24 -0.25
N HIS A 78 8.95 -11.72 0.21
CA HIS A 78 8.70 -13.16 0.30
C HIS A 78 8.18 -13.70 -1.03
N SER A 79 9.04 -14.37 -1.78
CA SER A 79 8.69 -14.96 -3.08
C SER A 79 7.50 -15.90 -2.98
N ARG A 80 7.40 -16.70 -1.91
CA ARG A 80 6.24 -17.57 -1.66
C ARG A 80 4.91 -16.82 -1.72
N GLU A 81 4.86 -15.61 -1.16
CA GLU A 81 3.66 -14.81 -1.13
C GLU A 81 3.41 -14.14 -2.48
N VAL A 82 4.38 -13.36 -2.93
CA VAL A 82 4.24 -12.51 -4.11
C VAL A 82 4.05 -13.33 -5.38
N GLU A 83 4.89 -14.38 -5.59
CA GLU A 83 4.78 -15.24 -6.78
C GLU A 83 3.49 -16.07 -6.81
N THR A 84 2.93 -16.40 -5.64
CA THR A 84 1.67 -17.15 -5.58
C THR A 84 0.48 -16.34 -6.10
N PHE A 85 0.49 -15.03 -5.96
CA PHE A 85 -0.53 -14.17 -6.56
C PHE A 85 -0.38 -14.05 -8.09
N GLY A 86 0.78 -14.35 -8.62
CA GLY A 86 1.03 -14.40 -10.06
C GLY A 86 1.21 -13.02 -10.72
N ASN A 87 1.40 -13.05 -12.04
CA ASN A 87 1.63 -11.82 -12.81
C ASN A 87 0.53 -10.77 -12.62
N PRO A 88 0.89 -9.49 -12.59
CA PRO A 88 2.24 -8.93 -12.77
C PRO A 88 3.11 -8.96 -11.50
N SER A 89 2.65 -9.54 -10.39
CA SER A 89 3.38 -9.59 -9.12
C SER A 89 4.62 -10.48 -9.22
N THR A 90 5.75 -9.97 -8.78
CA THR A 90 6.99 -10.73 -8.63
C THR A 90 7.84 -10.15 -7.50
N ALA A 91 8.57 -11.00 -6.79
CA ALA A 91 9.59 -10.61 -5.82
C ALA A 91 10.99 -11.12 -6.25
N ILE A 92 11.04 -12.00 -7.25
CA ILE A 92 12.26 -12.57 -7.78
C ILE A 92 12.94 -11.58 -8.73
N ASP A 93 12.17 -10.98 -9.63
CA ASP A 93 12.65 -9.88 -10.48
C ASP A 93 12.49 -8.55 -9.72
N ASN A 94 13.62 -8.06 -9.22
CA ASN A 94 13.62 -6.86 -8.38
C ASN A 94 13.32 -5.57 -9.16
N ASP A 95 13.65 -5.51 -10.44
CA ASP A 95 13.39 -4.32 -11.27
C ASP A 95 11.93 -4.29 -11.69
N ALA A 96 11.38 -5.39 -12.20
CA ALA A 96 9.96 -5.52 -12.51
C ALA A 96 9.08 -5.28 -11.27
N ASN A 97 9.47 -5.82 -10.09
CA ASN A 97 8.78 -5.54 -8.84
C ASN A 97 8.76 -4.04 -8.50
N ARG A 98 9.88 -3.36 -8.71
CA ARG A 98 9.99 -1.92 -8.45
C ARG A 98 9.12 -1.11 -9.41
N GLU A 99 9.15 -1.41 -10.68
CA GLU A 99 8.37 -0.72 -11.71
C GLU A 99 6.87 -0.85 -11.43
N LEU A 100 6.41 -2.08 -11.16
CA LEU A 100 5.04 -2.33 -10.75
C LEU A 100 4.64 -1.54 -9.49
N PHE A 101 5.48 -1.59 -8.45
CA PHE A 101 5.24 -0.88 -7.19
C PHE A 101 5.16 0.64 -7.40
N GLU A 102 6.06 1.21 -8.19
CA GLU A 102 6.09 2.65 -8.47
C GLU A 102 4.83 3.08 -9.24
N GLU A 103 4.40 2.32 -10.25
CA GLU A 103 3.17 2.59 -10.99
C GLU A 103 1.93 2.44 -10.11
N GLN A 104 1.84 1.39 -9.31
CA GLN A 104 0.73 1.21 -8.36
C GLN A 104 0.63 2.36 -7.36
N THR A 105 1.77 2.83 -6.88
CA THR A 105 1.81 3.97 -5.95
C THR A 105 1.31 5.25 -6.63
N GLU A 106 1.67 5.49 -7.88
CA GLU A 106 1.14 6.61 -8.66
C GLU A 106 -0.38 6.54 -8.76
N VAL A 107 -0.93 5.37 -9.12
CA VAL A 107 -2.39 5.17 -9.18
C VAL A 107 -3.06 5.43 -7.84
N LEU A 108 -2.49 4.91 -6.74
CA LEU A 108 -3.00 5.13 -5.38
C LEU A 108 -3.07 6.62 -5.04
N PHE A 109 -2.00 7.38 -5.28
CA PHE A 109 -1.96 8.79 -4.95
C PHE A 109 -2.85 9.65 -5.87
N LYS A 110 -3.01 9.29 -7.15
CA LYS A 110 -4.03 9.90 -8.01
C LYS A 110 -5.42 9.66 -7.43
N ALA A 111 -5.75 8.41 -7.11
CA ALA A 111 -7.04 8.04 -6.53
C ALA A 111 -7.36 8.79 -5.23
N PHE A 112 -6.37 9.00 -4.35
CA PHE A 112 -6.56 9.72 -3.10
C PHE A 112 -6.72 11.23 -3.28
N ASN A 113 -5.91 11.83 -4.15
CA ASN A 113 -5.74 13.28 -4.21
C ASN A 113 -6.61 13.94 -5.28
N GLU A 114 -6.88 13.27 -6.40
CA GLU A 114 -7.64 13.83 -7.50
C GLU A 114 -9.14 13.54 -7.32
N ARG A 115 -9.99 14.46 -7.77
CA ARG A 115 -11.44 14.26 -7.73
C ARG A 115 -11.88 13.19 -8.70
N SER A 116 -11.30 13.24 -9.89
CA SER A 116 -11.39 12.21 -10.91
C SER A 116 -10.04 12.11 -11.60
N PHE A 117 -9.70 10.94 -12.11
CA PHE A 117 -8.41 10.69 -12.71
C PHE A 117 -8.47 9.62 -13.79
N SER A 118 -7.46 9.64 -14.63
CA SER A 118 -7.10 8.55 -15.54
C SER A 118 -5.64 8.18 -15.35
N HIS A 119 -5.29 6.96 -15.75
CA HIS A 119 -3.93 6.48 -15.73
C HIS A 119 -3.69 5.56 -16.93
N HIS A 120 -2.62 5.80 -17.67
CA HIS A 120 -2.22 5.02 -18.82
C HIS A 120 -0.75 4.69 -18.65
N GLY A 121 -0.46 3.55 -18.03
CA GLY A 121 0.87 3.07 -17.71
C GLY A 121 1.19 1.75 -18.40
N GLU A 122 2.24 1.11 -17.96
CA GLU A 122 2.66 -0.18 -18.50
C GLU A 122 1.80 -1.34 -17.99
N HIS A 123 1.42 -1.29 -16.71
CA HIS A 123 0.65 -2.35 -16.04
C HIS A 123 -0.84 -2.02 -15.93
N TYR A 124 -1.20 -0.74 -15.89
CA TYR A 124 -2.58 -0.31 -15.66
C TYR A 124 -3.05 0.70 -16.70
N ASN A 125 -4.23 0.42 -17.26
CA ASN A 125 -4.97 1.35 -18.10
C ASN A 125 -6.32 1.65 -17.44
N ILE A 126 -6.46 2.84 -16.83
CA ILE A 126 -7.58 3.21 -15.95
C ILE A 126 -8.20 4.55 -16.39
N PRO A 127 -9.48 4.56 -16.79
CA PRO A 127 -10.26 3.41 -17.19
C PRO A 127 -9.77 2.83 -18.52
N PRO A 128 -10.04 1.56 -18.81
CA PRO A 128 -9.85 1.06 -20.16
C PRO A 128 -10.87 1.72 -21.11
N GLU A 129 -10.60 1.65 -22.41
CA GLU A 129 -11.53 2.14 -23.45
C GLU A 129 -12.77 1.24 -23.51
N VAL A 130 -13.78 1.59 -22.74
CA VAL A 130 -15.05 0.87 -22.71
C VAL A 130 -16.22 1.83 -22.80
N PRO A 131 -17.24 1.51 -23.63
CA PRO A 131 -18.46 2.29 -23.66
C PRO A 131 -19.26 2.10 -22.36
N TYR A 132 -19.77 3.19 -21.82
CA TYR A 132 -20.61 3.18 -20.62
C TYR A 132 -21.82 4.08 -20.82
N ARG A 133 -23.04 3.50 -20.83
CA ARG A 133 -24.33 4.23 -20.94
C ARG A 133 -24.38 5.25 -22.08
N GLY A 134 -23.79 4.93 -23.23
CA GLY A 134 -23.82 5.77 -24.43
C GLY A 134 -22.74 6.86 -24.50
N TYR A 135 -21.73 6.80 -23.63
CA TYR A 135 -20.51 7.63 -23.70
C TYR A 135 -19.27 6.80 -23.40
N ASP A 136 -18.11 7.31 -23.78
CA ASP A 136 -16.82 6.69 -23.46
C ASP A 136 -16.37 7.14 -22.07
N LEU A 137 -16.06 6.17 -21.20
CA LEU A 137 -15.54 6.45 -19.88
C LEU A 137 -14.08 6.92 -19.99
N LYS A 138 -13.80 8.16 -19.66
CA LYS A 138 -12.46 8.78 -19.80
C LYS A 138 -11.71 8.93 -18.48
N GLU A 139 -12.42 8.95 -17.37
CA GLU A 139 -11.87 9.08 -16.02
C GLU A 139 -12.77 8.39 -15.01
N ILE A 140 -12.22 8.06 -13.85
CA ILE A 140 -12.96 7.50 -12.72
C ILE A 140 -12.78 8.34 -11.47
N THR A 141 -13.66 8.15 -10.51
CA THR A 141 -13.61 8.78 -9.18
C THR A 141 -13.56 7.69 -8.11
N LEU A 142 -12.61 7.79 -7.18
CA LEU A 142 -12.59 6.92 -6.00
C LEU A 142 -13.78 7.25 -5.08
N VAL A 143 -14.60 6.25 -4.74
CA VAL A 143 -15.77 6.41 -3.86
C VAL A 143 -15.83 5.26 -2.85
N PRO A 144 -15.76 5.57 -1.53
CA PRO A 144 -15.53 6.91 -0.96
C PRO A 144 -14.10 7.38 -1.17
N ARG A 145 -13.89 8.67 -1.06
CA ARG A 145 -12.54 9.21 -0.89
C ARG A 145 -12.09 9.04 0.56
N PRO A 146 -10.80 8.97 0.85
CA PRO A 146 -10.31 8.94 2.23
C PRO A 146 -10.90 10.11 3.05
N ARG A 147 -11.27 9.82 4.29
CA ARG A 147 -11.74 10.82 5.24
C ARG A 147 -10.64 11.79 5.63
N THR A 148 -9.42 11.27 5.78
CA THR A 148 -8.23 12.02 6.21
C THR A 148 -7.37 12.33 5.00
N LEU A 149 -7.28 13.61 4.65
CA LEU A 149 -6.46 14.09 3.54
C LEU A 149 -5.53 15.23 4.00
N PRO A 150 -4.30 15.27 3.53
CA PRO A 150 -3.65 14.26 2.69
C PRO A 150 -3.49 12.92 3.43
N VAL A 151 -3.48 11.81 2.68
CA VAL A 151 -3.26 10.48 3.27
C VAL A 151 -1.82 10.39 3.79
N GLU A 152 -1.66 10.14 5.08
CA GLU A 152 -0.36 9.86 5.68
C GLU A 152 0.10 8.47 5.25
N CYS A 153 1.21 8.41 4.50
CA CYS A 153 1.75 7.17 3.95
C CYS A 153 3.16 6.90 4.46
N TRP A 154 3.43 5.63 4.77
CA TRP A 154 4.71 5.14 5.25
C TRP A 154 5.23 4.00 4.38
N GLN A 155 6.55 3.86 4.27
CA GLN A 155 7.19 2.68 3.67
C GLN A 155 8.47 2.29 4.40
N PRO A 156 8.94 1.02 4.27
CA PRO A 156 10.21 0.61 4.85
C PRO A 156 11.38 1.24 4.08
N VAL A 157 12.37 1.75 4.80
CA VAL A 157 13.64 2.20 4.24
C VAL A 157 14.63 1.04 4.33
N VAL A 158 14.75 0.28 3.24
CA VAL A 158 15.66 -0.89 3.16
C VAL A 158 16.96 -0.58 2.40
N SER A 159 16.99 0.53 1.67
CA SER A 159 18.17 1.03 1.00
C SER A 159 18.15 2.55 0.91
N ALA A 160 19.31 3.17 0.99
CA ALA A 160 19.48 4.63 0.83
C ALA A 160 19.78 5.01 -0.65
N SER A 161 19.25 4.24 -1.63
CA SER A 161 19.45 4.61 -3.03
C SER A 161 18.76 5.94 -3.36
N GLN A 162 19.41 6.78 -4.15
CA GLN A 162 18.85 8.08 -4.54
C GLN A 162 17.45 7.94 -5.13
N ARG A 163 17.26 6.97 -6.04
CA ARG A 163 15.94 6.68 -6.65
C ARG A 163 14.86 6.44 -5.59
N ALA A 164 15.17 5.65 -4.55
CA ALA A 164 14.19 5.35 -3.50
C ALA A 164 13.86 6.61 -2.67
N MET A 165 14.86 7.43 -2.38
CA MET A 165 14.66 8.68 -1.63
C MET A 165 13.84 9.68 -2.44
N ASP A 166 14.18 9.88 -3.72
CA ASP A 166 13.47 10.79 -4.60
C ASP A 166 12.00 10.37 -4.78
N PHE A 167 11.75 9.06 -4.87
CA PHE A 167 10.39 8.52 -4.92
C PHE A 167 9.60 8.85 -3.66
N MET A 168 10.18 8.62 -2.47
CA MET A 168 9.52 8.97 -1.21
C MET A 168 9.23 10.46 -1.10
N VAL A 169 10.17 11.30 -1.49
CA VAL A 169 10.00 12.75 -1.49
C VAL A 169 8.89 13.18 -2.46
N LYS A 170 8.86 12.62 -3.68
CA LYS A 170 7.84 12.91 -4.69
C LYS A 170 6.42 12.77 -4.16
N TYR A 171 6.17 11.74 -3.37
CA TYR A 171 4.84 11.42 -2.84
C TYR A 171 4.63 11.81 -1.37
N GLY A 172 5.62 12.41 -0.72
CA GLY A 172 5.56 12.75 0.71
C GLY A 172 5.47 11.53 1.63
N ILE A 173 6.06 10.39 1.19
CA ILE A 173 6.04 9.13 1.93
C ILE A 173 7.06 9.19 3.07
N LYS A 174 6.65 8.85 4.27
CA LYS A 174 7.50 8.75 5.45
C LYS A 174 8.22 7.41 5.50
N GLY A 175 9.44 7.40 6.05
CA GLY A 175 10.25 6.19 6.15
C GLY A 175 10.20 5.54 7.52
N ILE A 176 10.10 4.22 7.58
CA ILE A 176 10.38 3.43 8.78
C ILE A 176 11.73 2.76 8.60
N ILE A 177 12.68 3.08 9.47
CA ILE A 177 13.97 2.42 9.54
C ILE A 177 13.85 1.33 10.60
N GLY A 178 13.85 0.08 10.15
CA GLY A 178 13.82 -1.10 11.03
C GLY A 178 15.23 -1.65 11.25
N GLY A 179 15.62 -1.81 12.50
CA GLY A 179 16.83 -2.57 12.84
C GLY A 179 16.50 -4.05 12.98
N GLY A 180 17.11 -4.92 12.16
CA GLY A 180 17.06 -6.36 12.34
C GLY A 180 16.49 -7.17 11.19
N ALA A 181 16.33 -8.47 11.40
CA ALA A 181 15.97 -9.46 10.39
C ALA A 181 14.61 -9.22 9.72
N ALA A 182 13.70 -8.52 10.37
CA ALA A 182 12.37 -8.23 9.84
C ALA A 182 12.39 -7.24 8.66
N SER A 183 13.44 -6.42 8.52
CA SER A 183 13.59 -5.47 7.41
C SER A 183 14.46 -5.99 6.26
N GLY A 184 14.97 -7.21 6.36
CA GLY A 184 15.85 -7.80 5.34
C GLY A 184 17.21 -7.09 5.18
N GLY A 185 17.50 -6.07 5.99
CA GLY A 185 18.72 -5.29 5.95
C GLY A 185 19.42 -5.21 7.31
N THR A 186 20.74 -5.04 7.29
CA THR A 186 21.48 -4.65 8.49
C THR A 186 21.44 -3.13 8.62
N THR A 187 21.36 -2.64 9.84
CA THR A 187 21.40 -1.19 10.15
C THR A 187 22.61 -0.48 9.54
N ASP A 188 23.70 -1.20 9.29
CA ASP A 188 24.92 -0.71 8.67
C ASP A 188 24.76 -0.27 7.21
N ARG A 189 23.63 -0.60 6.55
CA ARG A 189 23.33 -0.16 5.17
C ARG A 189 22.51 1.12 5.08
N VAL A 190 22.02 1.62 6.20
CA VAL A 190 21.09 2.75 6.26
C VAL A 190 21.70 3.95 7.02
N MET A 191 22.80 3.73 7.73
CA MET A 191 23.65 4.76 8.35
C MET A 191 24.91 4.95 7.52
#